data_4e38e15f241571f4f685d92df616f5ef
#
_entry.id   4e38e15f241571f4f685d92df616f5ef
#
_cell.length_a   1.000
_cell.length_b   1.000
_cell.length_c   1.000
_cell.angle_alpha   90.00
_cell.angle_beta   90.00
_cell.angle_gamma   90.00
#
_symmetry.space_group_name_H-M   'P 1'
#
loop_
_entity.id
_entity.type
_entity.pdbx_description
1 polymer ?
#
loop_
_entity_poly.entity_id
_entity_poly.type
_entity_poly.pdbx_seq_one_letter_code
_entity_poly.pdbx_strand_id
1 'polypeptide(L)'
;MTQGQEIRRGHPYFMYDGIQYQPQAVEEMLRKHGAAVQEVAASVAKKRRLYVVGIGTSWHAALVAEHGFRRFCARSMEVQAWHSFEFCSYFPSVSYEDAVIVISHRGTKAYSFQALEMAEAAGAYTVSVTSTDPGPRIQVADAVLNTVEQERSAAFTVSYTAALTVLALLAIAVGSWMDNSEEVPLLRAQLEEVPQKMTQVLARQG
;
A
#
# COMPACT_ATOMS: atom_id res chain seq x y z
N MET A 1 1.95 -26.69 8.79
CA MET A 1 0.55 -27.09 9.06
C MET A 1 -0.23 -25.79 9.14
N THR A 2 -1.03 -25.47 8.14
CA THR A 2 -1.95 -24.32 8.14
C THR A 2 -2.97 -24.58 9.25
N GLN A 3 -2.93 -23.78 10.31
CA GLN A 3 -3.99 -23.76 11.30
C GLN A 3 -5.29 -23.56 10.52
N GLY A 4 -6.26 -24.46 10.74
CA GLY A 4 -7.52 -24.46 10.03
C GLY A 4 -8.18 -23.09 10.17
N GLN A 5 -8.34 -22.40 9.05
CA GLN A 5 -9.01 -21.10 9.01
C GLN A 5 -10.44 -21.33 9.52
N GLU A 6 -10.82 -20.67 10.61
CA GLU A 6 -12.19 -20.74 11.13
C GLU A 6 -13.16 -20.31 10.02
N ILE A 7 -14.15 -21.14 9.76
CA ILE A 7 -15.19 -20.86 8.76
C ILE A 7 -16.49 -20.55 9.48
N ARG A 8 -17.00 -19.33 9.37
CA ARG A 8 -18.34 -18.99 9.81
C ARG A 8 -19.37 -19.46 8.78
N ARG A 9 -20.33 -20.28 9.21
CA ARG A 9 -21.38 -20.82 8.34
C ARG A 9 -22.64 -19.95 8.27
N GLY A 10 -22.67 -18.81 8.97
CA GLY A 10 -23.79 -17.88 9.03
C GLY A 10 -23.33 -16.44 9.24
N HIS A 11 -24.24 -15.51 9.04
CA HIS A 11 -24.01 -14.07 9.28
C HIS A 11 -23.88 -13.77 10.79
N PRO A 12 -22.95 -12.83 11.16
CA PRO A 12 -22.06 -12.06 10.29
C PRO A 12 -20.83 -12.89 9.83
N TYR A 13 -20.56 -12.84 8.54
CA TYR A 13 -19.35 -13.42 7.98
C TYR A 13 -18.12 -12.55 8.24
N PHE A 14 -16.91 -13.10 8.23
CA PHE A 14 -15.67 -12.33 8.41
C PHE A 14 -15.51 -11.18 7.42
N MET A 15 -15.98 -11.34 6.19
CA MET A 15 -15.98 -10.27 5.20
C MET A 15 -16.88 -9.10 5.62
N TYR A 16 -18.03 -9.40 6.22
CA TYR A 16 -18.91 -8.36 6.76
C TYR A 16 -18.23 -7.58 7.88
N ASP A 17 -17.58 -8.26 8.82
CA ASP A 17 -16.81 -7.61 9.90
C ASP A 17 -15.71 -6.72 9.31
N GLY A 18 -14.98 -7.23 8.30
CA GLY A 18 -13.96 -6.47 7.58
C GLY A 18 -14.51 -5.20 6.92
N ILE A 19 -15.69 -5.29 6.28
CA ILE A 19 -16.35 -4.13 5.68
C ILE A 19 -16.74 -3.10 6.74
N GLN A 20 -17.32 -3.54 7.85
CA GLN A 20 -17.73 -2.64 8.95
C GLN A 20 -16.54 -1.98 9.65
N TYR A 21 -15.39 -2.63 9.67
CA TYR A 21 -14.16 -2.10 10.26
C TYR A 21 -13.41 -1.10 9.37
N GLN A 22 -13.71 -1.01 8.07
CA GLN A 22 -12.98 -0.14 7.14
C GLN A 22 -12.88 1.34 7.58
N PRO A 23 -13.95 2.02 8.04
CA PRO A 23 -13.84 3.42 8.46
C PRO A 23 -12.81 3.62 9.58
N GLN A 24 -12.86 2.76 10.60
CA GLN A 24 -11.93 2.79 11.72
C GLN A 24 -10.50 2.49 11.25
N ALA A 25 -10.31 1.49 10.38
CA ALA A 25 -9.00 1.15 9.83
C ALA A 25 -8.37 2.31 9.05
N VAL A 26 -9.17 3.03 8.24
CA VAL A 26 -8.68 4.23 7.52
C VAL A 26 -8.28 5.32 8.50
N GLU A 27 -9.08 5.60 9.52
CA GLU A 27 -8.75 6.59 10.56
C GLU A 27 -7.44 6.24 11.30
N GLU A 28 -7.26 4.97 11.66
CA GLU A 28 -6.04 4.46 12.28
C GLU A 28 -4.81 4.65 11.37
N MET A 29 -4.92 4.38 10.07
CA MET A 29 -3.83 4.58 9.11
C MET A 29 -3.46 6.07 9.00
N LEU A 30 -4.45 6.95 8.91
CA LEU A 30 -4.23 8.40 8.84
C LEU A 30 -3.49 8.93 10.07
N ARG A 31 -3.83 8.42 11.26
CA ARG A 31 -3.22 8.82 12.53
C ARG A 31 -1.82 8.23 12.73
N LYS A 32 -1.63 6.95 12.38
CA LYS A 32 -0.41 6.17 12.71
C LYS A 32 0.77 6.51 11.82
N HIS A 33 0.55 6.79 10.54
CA HIS A 33 1.62 6.82 9.53
C HIS A 33 2.25 8.20 9.27
N GLY A 34 1.87 9.25 10.01
CA GLY A 34 2.35 10.61 9.72
C GLY A 34 3.87 10.74 9.60
N ALA A 35 4.63 10.30 10.60
CA ALA A 35 6.10 10.43 10.61
C ALA A 35 6.76 9.43 9.63
N ALA A 36 6.40 8.15 9.70
CA ALA A 36 7.02 7.11 8.85
C ALA A 36 6.81 7.38 7.36
N VAL A 37 5.62 7.85 6.98
CA VAL A 37 5.33 8.23 5.58
C VAL A 37 6.18 9.40 5.13
N GLN A 38 6.45 10.40 5.99
CA GLN A 38 7.32 11.53 5.63
C GLN A 38 8.77 11.11 5.39
N GLU A 39 9.32 10.20 6.20
CA GLU A 39 10.67 9.66 6.02
C GLU A 39 10.78 8.87 4.71
N VAL A 40 9.81 7.99 4.43
CA VAL A 40 9.75 7.24 3.18
C VAL A 40 9.60 8.18 1.98
N ALA A 41 8.73 9.19 2.08
CA ALA A 41 8.50 10.16 1.02
C ALA A 41 9.76 10.95 0.69
N ALA A 42 10.53 11.39 1.70
CA ALA A 42 11.80 12.09 1.49
C ALA A 42 12.85 11.24 0.75
N SER A 43 12.82 9.91 0.94
CA SER A 43 13.70 8.97 0.25
C SER A 43 13.22 8.69 -1.17
N VAL A 44 11.91 8.44 -1.36
CA VAL A 44 11.29 8.18 -2.66
C VAL A 44 11.39 9.39 -3.58
N ALA A 45 11.18 10.62 -3.07
CA ALA A 45 11.23 11.85 -3.85
C ALA A 45 12.60 12.14 -4.51
N LYS A 46 13.67 11.51 -4.00
CA LYS A 46 15.03 11.61 -4.57
C LYS A 46 15.29 10.64 -5.72
N LYS A 47 14.33 9.77 -6.02
CA LYS A 47 14.50 8.71 -7.01
C LYS A 47 13.96 9.11 -8.38
N ARG A 48 14.56 8.56 -9.42
CA ARG A 48 14.19 8.83 -10.81
C ARG A 48 12.92 8.09 -11.22
N ARG A 49 12.79 6.85 -10.74
CA ARG A 49 11.62 6.00 -11.04
C ARG A 49 11.07 5.37 -9.77
N LEU A 50 9.75 5.16 -9.79
CA LEU A 50 9.02 4.44 -8.77
C LEU A 50 8.28 3.26 -9.40
N TYR A 51 8.60 2.06 -8.97
CA TYR A 51 7.86 0.85 -9.29
C TYR A 51 6.94 0.48 -8.14
N VAL A 52 5.66 0.27 -8.43
CA VAL A 52 4.69 -0.21 -7.43
C VAL A 52 4.27 -1.62 -7.83
N VAL A 53 4.61 -2.59 -7.00
CA VAL A 53 4.54 -4.01 -7.34
C VAL A 53 3.53 -4.74 -6.46
N GLY A 54 2.66 -5.56 -7.08
CA GLY A 54 1.65 -6.32 -6.36
C GLY A 54 1.12 -7.52 -7.13
N ILE A 55 0.39 -8.41 -6.45
CA ILE A 55 -0.29 -9.58 -7.06
C ILE A 55 -1.70 -9.73 -6.48
N GLY A 56 -2.68 -10.12 -7.29
CA GLY A 56 -4.08 -10.20 -6.89
C GLY A 56 -4.65 -8.83 -6.51
N THR A 57 -5.31 -8.69 -5.37
CA THR A 57 -5.84 -7.39 -4.89
C THR A 57 -4.71 -6.36 -4.70
N SER A 58 -3.51 -6.77 -4.33
CA SER A 58 -2.35 -5.88 -4.25
C SER A 58 -1.92 -5.32 -5.61
N TRP A 59 -2.15 -6.05 -6.71
CA TRP A 59 -1.97 -5.54 -8.07
C TRP A 59 -2.94 -4.40 -8.38
N HIS A 60 -4.21 -4.55 -8.00
CA HIS A 60 -5.18 -3.46 -8.18
C HIS A 60 -4.82 -2.24 -7.31
N ALA A 61 -4.29 -2.46 -6.10
CA ALA A 61 -3.78 -1.38 -5.28
C ALA A 61 -2.58 -0.67 -5.93
N ALA A 62 -1.69 -1.41 -6.59
CA ALA A 62 -0.55 -0.84 -7.33
C ALA A 62 -1.01 0.05 -8.49
N LEU A 63 -2.02 -0.36 -9.26
CA LEU A 63 -2.60 0.46 -10.34
C LEU A 63 -3.21 1.77 -9.82
N VAL A 64 -3.94 1.71 -8.70
CA VAL A 64 -4.49 2.93 -8.07
C VAL A 64 -3.37 3.83 -7.56
N ALA A 65 -2.34 3.24 -6.93
CA ALA A 65 -1.19 3.98 -6.44
C ALA A 65 -0.42 4.67 -7.58
N GLU A 66 -0.18 3.96 -8.70
CA GLU A 66 0.44 4.55 -9.89
C GLU A 66 -0.28 5.81 -10.34
N HIS A 67 -1.62 5.76 -10.42
CA HIS A 67 -2.42 6.91 -10.79
C HIS A 67 -2.25 8.09 -9.80
N GLY A 68 -2.27 7.80 -8.50
CA GLY A 68 -2.05 8.80 -7.46
C GLY A 68 -0.65 9.41 -7.53
N PHE A 69 0.39 8.59 -7.59
CA PHE A 69 1.76 9.09 -7.69
C PHE A 69 2.01 9.89 -8.97
N ARG A 70 1.51 9.44 -10.11
CA ARG A 70 1.62 10.19 -11.38
C ARG A 70 0.96 11.56 -11.29
N ARG A 71 -0.15 11.67 -10.60
CA ARG A 71 -0.81 12.97 -10.39
C ARG A 71 0.06 13.94 -9.60
N PHE A 72 0.71 13.46 -8.54
CA PHE A 72 1.49 14.31 -7.61
C PHE A 72 2.96 14.47 -8.02
N CYS A 73 3.53 13.47 -8.70
CA CYS A 73 4.94 13.45 -9.09
C CYS A 73 5.17 13.75 -10.58
N ALA A 74 4.15 14.15 -11.30
CA ALA A 74 3.89 14.04 -12.74
C ALA A 74 5.00 14.48 -13.71
N ARG A 75 6.00 15.24 -13.30
CA ARG A 75 7.01 15.76 -14.24
C ARG A 75 8.45 15.40 -13.91
N SER A 76 8.71 14.89 -12.72
CA SER A 76 10.06 14.65 -12.21
C SER A 76 10.35 13.19 -11.89
N MET A 77 9.33 12.33 -11.82
CA MET A 77 9.47 10.91 -11.52
C MET A 77 8.62 10.06 -12.47
N GLU A 78 9.23 9.05 -13.05
CA GLU A 78 8.52 8.01 -13.80
C GLU A 78 7.91 7.01 -12.82
N VAL A 79 6.59 6.78 -12.89
CA VAL A 79 5.89 5.84 -12.02
C VAL A 79 5.26 4.73 -12.84
N GLN A 80 5.49 3.47 -12.43
CA GLN A 80 4.99 2.29 -13.11
C GLN A 80 4.43 1.28 -12.10
N ALA A 81 3.19 0.81 -12.32
CA ALA A 81 2.67 -0.35 -11.62
C ALA A 81 3.11 -1.63 -12.35
N TRP A 82 3.49 -2.67 -11.60
CA TRP A 82 3.91 -3.95 -12.12
C TRP A 82 3.22 -5.11 -11.38
N HIS A 83 2.72 -6.08 -12.14
CA HIS A 83 2.32 -7.34 -11.54
C HIS A 83 3.57 -8.08 -11.03
N SER A 84 3.54 -8.60 -9.79
CA SER A 84 4.74 -9.20 -9.18
C SER A 84 5.38 -10.31 -10.02
N PHE A 85 4.56 -11.13 -10.69
CA PHE A 85 5.06 -12.18 -11.58
C PHE A 85 5.81 -11.59 -12.78
N GLU A 86 5.25 -10.56 -13.42
CA GLU A 86 5.87 -9.91 -14.58
C GLU A 86 7.13 -9.17 -14.18
N PHE A 87 7.11 -8.47 -13.03
CA PHE A 87 8.28 -7.80 -12.49
C PHE A 87 9.45 -8.75 -12.30
N CYS A 88 9.20 -9.95 -11.72
CA CYS A 88 10.24 -10.95 -11.54
C CYS A 88 10.68 -11.61 -12.85
N SER A 89 9.74 -11.81 -13.81
CA SER A 89 10.01 -12.54 -15.04
C SER A 89 10.75 -11.69 -16.09
N TYR A 90 10.41 -10.42 -16.19
CA TYR A 90 10.98 -9.50 -17.18
C TYR A 90 11.97 -8.51 -16.59
N PHE A 91 12.04 -8.40 -15.32
CA PHE A 91 12.80 -7.50 -14.46
C PHE A 91 13.24 -6.21 -15.16
N PRO A 92 12.53 -5.11 -15.00
CA PRO A 92 12.92 -3.85 -15.63
C PRO A 92 14.32 -3.44 -15.15
N SER A 93 14.99 -2.54 -15.88
CA SER A 93 16.33 -2.06 -15.51
C SER A 93 16.28 -1.25 -14.21
N VAL A 94 16.11 -1.94 -13.08
CA VAL A 94 16.10 -1.35 -11.73
C VAL A 94 17.53 -1.07 -11.29
N SER A 95 17.74 0.05 -10.60
CA SER A 95 19.03 0.49 -10.08
C SER A 95 18.90 1.26 -8.77
N TYR A 96 20.01 1.72 -8.21
CA TYR A 96 20.04 2.58 -7.01
C TYR A 96 19.32 3.94 -7.20
N GLU A 97 19.07 4.36 -8.44
CA GLU A 97 18.30 5.57 -8.75
C GLU A 97 16.79 5.38 -8.63
N ASP A 98 16.34 4.17 -8.35
CA ASP A 98 14.94 3.81 -8.37
C ASP A 98 14.42 3.49 -6.96
N ALA A 99 13.10 3.57 -6.78
CA ALA A 99 12.39 3.05 -5.62
C ALA A 99 11.44 1.94 -6.05
N VAL A 100 11.25 0.93 -5.19
CA VAL A 100 10.34 -0.18 -5.42
C VAL A 100 9.43 -0.36 -4.20
N ILE A 101 8.14 -0.16 -4.36
CA ILE A 101 7.13 -0.43 -3.34
C ILE A 101 6.51 -1.79 -3.62
N VAL A 102 6.64 -2.73 -2.70
CA VAL A 102 5.99 -4.05 -2.79
C VAL A 102 4.81 -4.12 -1.85
N ILE A 103 3.62 -4.37 -2.41
CA ILE A 103 2.37 -4.50 -1.63
C ILE A 103 2.09 -5.98 -1.42
N SER A 104 2.11 -6.44 -0.17
CA SER A 104 1.86 -7.84 0.17
C SER A 104 1.31 -8.00 1.58
N HIS A 105 -0.02 -8.04 1.73
CA HIS A 105 -0.67 -8.04 3.04
C HIS A 105 -0.15 -9.13 3.97
N ARG A 106 -0.13 -10.40 3.53
CA ARG A 106 0.38 -11.52 4.34
C ARG A 106 1.90 -11.69 4.29
N GLY A 107 2.59 -11.07 3.35
CA GLY A 107 4.03 -11.25 3.17
C GLY A 107 4.45 -12.67 2.76
N THR A 108 3.53 -13.51 2.26
CA THR A 108 3.78 -14.94 1.99
C THR A 108 3.77 -15.30 0.50
N LYS A 109 3.44 -14.37 -0.39
CA LYS A 109 3.39 -14.62 -1.83
C LYS A 109 4.80 -14.66 -2.42
N ALA A 110 5.15 -15.78 -3.07
CA ALA A 110 6.49 -16.02 -3.60
C ALA A 110 7.01 -14.87 -4.46
N TYR A 111 6.23 -14.45 -5.46
CA TYR A 111 6.64 -13.36 -6.35
C TYR A 111 6.71 -11.99 -5.66
N SER A 112 5.99 -11.75 -4.55
CA SER A 112 6.07 -10.46 -3.84
C SER A 112 7.41 -10.31 -3.12
N PHE A 113 7.86 -11.32 -2.38
CA PHE A 113 9.16 -11.24 -1.73
C PHE A 113 10.33 -11.42 -2.71
N GLN A 114 10.15 -12.21 -3.79
CA GLN A 114 11.16 -12.29 -4.85
C GLN A 114 11.37 -10.92 -5.53
N ALA A 115 10.30 -10.19 -5.81
CA ALA A 115 10.40 -8.83 -6.36
C ALA A 115 11.15 -7.89 -5.42
N LEU A 116 10.93 -8.01 -4.10
CA LEU A 116 11.65 -7.24 -3.10
C LEU A 116 13.14 -7.58 -3.10
N GLU A 117 13.49 -8.88 -3.04
CA GLU A 117 14.88 -9.36 -3.05
C GLU A 117 15.63 -8.94 -4.32
N MET A 118 14.96 -8.99 -5.49
CA MET A 118 15.57 -8.55 -6.76
C MET A 118 15.80 -7.03 -6.78
N ALA A 119 14.87 -6.24 -6.25
CA ALA A 119 15.02 -4.80 -6.15
C ALA A 119 16.14 -4.39 -5.19
N GLU A 120 16.22 -5.06 -4.02
CA GLU A 120 17.31 -4.88 -3.05
C GLU A 120 18.68 -5.22 -3.67
N ALA A 121 18.79 -6.36 -4.35
CA ALA A 121 20.01 -6.78 -5.03
C ALA A 121 20.45 -5.81 -6.14
N ALA A 122 19.51 -5.08 -6.75
CA ALA A 122 19.77 -4.02 -7.72
C ALA A 122 20.15 -2.67 -7.08
N GLY A 123 20.13 -2.58 -5.75
CA GLY A 123 20.44 -1.36 -4.98
C GLY A 123 19.31 -0.33 -4.93
N ALA A 124 18.09 -0.68 -5.34
CA ALA A 124 16.95 0.22 -5.27
C ALA A 124 16.55 0.49 -3.81
N TYR A 125 15.95 1.65 -3.55
CA TYR A 125 15.29 1.90 -2.27
C TYR A 125 13.99 1.11 -2.19
N THR A 126 13.87 0.24 -1.21
CA THR A 126 12.76 -0.70 -1.10
C THR A 126 11.78 -0.35 0.01
N VAL A 127 10.50 -0.45 -0.29
CA VAL A 127 9.41 -0.22 0.67
C VAL A 127 8.44 -1.40 0.62
N SER A 128 8.10 -1.96 1.77
CA SER A 128 7.01 -2.93 1.86
C SER A 128 5.75 -2.32 2.49
N VAL A 129 4.60 -2.53 1.84
CA VAL A 129 3.27 -2.22 2.40
C VAL A 129 2.61 -3.54 2.76
N THR A 130 2.45 -3.81 4.06
CA THR A 130 2.12 -5.13 4.55
C THR A 130 1.28 -5.09 5.84
N SER A 131 0.80 -6.24 6.36
CA SER A 131 0.11 -6.30 7.65
C SER A 131 1.03 -6.00 8.83
N THR A 132 0.46 -5.91 10.03
CA THR A 132 1.25 -5.73 11.28
C THR A 132 2.05 -6.96 11.67
N ASP A 133 1.67 -8.15 11.19
CA ASP A 133 2.37 -9.42 11.44
C ASP A 133 2.55 -10.18 10.11
N PRO A 134 3.41 -9.71 9.20
CA PRO A 134 3.66 -10.35 7.92
C PRO A 134 4.69 -11.46 8.04
N GLY A 135 4.81 -12.28 7.00
CA GLY A 135 5.95 -13.19 6.87
C GLY A 135 7.29 -12.45 6.91
N PRO A 136 8.35 -13.09 7.46
CA PRO A 136 9.63 -12.39 7.74
C PRO A 136 10.33 -11.86 6.48
N ARG A 137 10.16 -12.51 5.34
CA ARG A 137 10.86 -12.12 4.09
C ARG A 137 10.41 -10.78 3.51
N ILE A 138 9.24 -10.28 3.86
CA ILE A 138 8.76 -8.96 3.38
C ILE A 138 9.23 -7.82 4.28
N GLN A 139 9.78 -8.13 5.45
CA GLN A 139 10.25 -7.15 6.44
C GLN A 139 11.70 -6.69 6.19
N VAL A 140 12.40 -7.27 5.23
CA VAL A 140 13.79 -6.90 4.90
C VAL A 140 13.91 -5.60 4.10
N ALA A 141 12.80 -5.03 3.65
CA ALA A 141 12.78 -3.74 2.95
C ALA A 141 13.42 -2.61 3.78
N ASP A 142 14.02 -1.62 3.11
CA ASP A 142 14.59 -0.41 3.76
C ASP A 142 13.54 0.32 4.62
N ALA A 143 12.27 0.25 4.22
CA ALA A 143 11.16 0.77 5.01
C ALA A 143 9.95 -0.18 4.97
N VAL A 144 9.25 -0.28 6.11
CA VAL A 144 8.04 -1.10 6.26
C VAL A 144 6.89 -0.22 6.70
N LEU A 145 5.85 -0.14 5.88
CA LEU A 145 4.60 0.55 6.20
C LEU A 145 3.52 -0.48 6.53
N ASN A 146 3.27 -0.66 7.81
CA ASN A 146 2.28 -1.64 8.27
C ASN A 146 0.86 -1.10 8.11
N THR A 147 -0.03 -1.93 7.61
CA THR A 147 -1.47 -1.68 7.51
C THR A 147 -2.21 -2.25 8.74
N VAL A 148 -3.30 -2.97 8.53
CA VAL A 148 -4.07 -3.66 9.56
C VAL A 148 -3.51 -5.05 9.85
N GLU A 149 -4.00 -5.69 10.90
CA GLU A 149 -3.75 -7.10 11.18
C GLU A 149 -4.18 -8.00 10.02
N GLN A 150 -3.69 -9.23 10.00
CA GLN A 150 -4.06 -10.18 8.94
C GLN A 150 -5.57 -10.41 8.91
N GLU A 151 -6.18 -10.15 7.76
CA GLU A 151 -7.61 -10.28 7.55
C GLU A 151 -8.02 -11.76 7.59
N ARG A 152 -9.03 -12.07 8.42
CA ARG A 152 -9.57 -13.43 8.59
C ARG A 152 -10.43 -13.86 7.41
N SER A 153 -10.97 -12.92 6.66
CA SER A 153 -11.72 -13.20 5.43
C SER A 153 -10.82 -13.77 4.34
N ALA A 154 -11.37 -14.67 3.53
CA ALA A 154 -10.71 -15.14 2.31
C ALA A 154 -10.67 -14.09 1.19
N ALA A 155 -11.67 -13.20 1.15
CA ALA A 155 -11.70 -12.04 0.27
C ALA A 155 -11.25 -10.81 1.06
N PHE A 156 -10.19 -10.16 0.58
CA PHE A 156 -9.61 -9.01 1.26
C PHE A 156 -10.44 -7.75 1.00
N THR A 157 -10.85 -7.09 2.07
CA THR A 157 -11.63 -5.86 2.06
C THR A 157 -10.92 -4.75 2.83
N VAL A 158 -10.84 -4.86 4.15
CA VAL A 158 -10.21 -3.84 5.00
C VAL A 158 -8.71 -3.71 4.76
N SER A 159 -8.01 -4.81 4.51
CA SER A 159 -6.57 -4.78 4.20
C SER A 159 -6.27 -4.07 2.88
N TYR A 160 -7.15 -4.23 1.88
CA TYR A 160 -7.05 -3.51 0.61
C TYR A 160 -7.26 -2.01 0.82
N THR A 161 -8.32 -1.62 1.54
CA THR A 161 -8.64 -0.21 1.82
C THR A 161 -7.53 0.45 2.67
N ALA A 162 -7.00 -0.25 3.67
CA ALA A 162 -5.88 0.24 4.47
C ALA A 162 -4.60 0.45 3.63
N ALA A 163 -4.29 -0.49 2.72
CA ALA A 163 -3.16 -0.33 1.80
C ALA A 163 -3.35 0.90 0.88
N LEU A 164 -4.54 1.09 0.32
CA LEU A 164 -4.85 2.28 -0.49
C LEU A 164 -4.67 3.57 0.31
N THR A 165 -5.07 3.60 1.58
CA THR A 165 -4.92 4.76 2.46
C THR A 165 -3.44 5.10 2.69
N VAL A 166 -2.62 4.11 3.02
CA VAL A 166 -1.17 4.30 3.21
C VAL A 166 -0.49 4.77 1.92
N LEU A 167 -0.85 4.20 0.77
CA LEU A 167 -0.31 4.59 -0.53
C LEU A 167 -0.75 6.00 -0.93
N ALA A 168 -1.99 6.40 -0.64
CA ALA A 168 -2.47 7.76 -0.87
C ALA A 168 -1.73 8.78 0.01
N LEU A 169 -1.54 8.47 1.30
CA LEU A 169 -0.73 9.29 2.20
C LEU A 169 0.69 9.46 1.68
N LEU A 170 1.31 8.38 1.21
CA LEU A 170 2.67 8.40 0.68
C LEU A 170 2.74 9.22 -0.62
N ALA A 171 1.78 9.05 -1.53
CA ALA A 171 1.75 9.81 -2.78
C ALA A 171 1.60 11.33 -2.53
N ILE A 172 0.72 11.72 -1.60
CA ILE A 172 0.56 13.12 -1.16
C ILE A 172 1.85 13.65 -0.53
N ALA A 173 2.50 12.86 0.34
CA ALA A 173 3.75 13.25 0.98
C ALA A 173 4.90 13.38 -0.03
N VAL A 174 5.05 12.47 -0.99
CA VAL A 174 6.04 12.59 -2.07
C VAL A 174 5.77 13.84 -2.91
N GLY A 175 4.52 14.11 -3.24
CA GLY A 175 4.12 15.33 -3.97
C GLY A 175 4.54 16.61 -3.26
N SER A 176 4.50 16.65 -1.92
CA SER A 176 4.95 17.82 -1.16
C SER A 176 6.47 18.07 -1.23
N TRP A 177 7.27 17.05 -1.53
CA TRP A 177 8.71 17.15 -1.77
C TRP A 177 9.07 17.54 -3.22
N MET A 178 8.09 17.48 -4.14
CA MET A 178 8.30 17.65 -5.58
C MET A 178 7.68 18.95 -6.15
N ASP A 179 7.62 20.01 -5.37
CA ASP A 179 7.07 21.33 -5.73
C ASP A 179 5.58 21.33 -6.18
N ASN A 180 4.84 20.28 -5.89
CA ASN A 180 3.40 20.22 -6.18
C ASN A 180 2.58 20.58 -4.92
N SER A 181 3.02 21.62 -4.22
CA SER A 181 2.56 21.94 -2.87
C SER A 181 1.15 22.56 -2.79
N GLU A 182 0.61 23.09 -3.89
CA GLU A 182 -0.66 23.82 -3.86
C GLU A 182 -1.89 22.91 -3.60
N GLU A 183 -1.95 21.73 -4.22
CA GLU A 183 -3.05 20.77 -4.04
C GLU A 183 -2.92 19.90 -2.79
N VAL A 184 -1.73 19.73 -2.25
CA VAL A 184 -1.42 18.82 -1.14
C VAL A 184 -2.29 19.05 0.09
N PRO A 185 -2.46 20.29 0.62
CA PRO A 185 -3.30 20.53 1.80
C PRO A 185 -4.76 20.15 1.58
N LEU A 186 -5.32 20.46 0.41
CA LEU A 186 -6.70 20.13 0.06
C LEU A 186 -6.91 18.61 0.00
N LEU A 187 -6.01 17.90 -0.65
CA LEU A 187 -6.10 16.45 -0.79
C LEU A 187 -5.90 15.73 0.55
N ARG A 188 -5.03 16.25 1.40
CA ARG A 188 -4.87 15.76 2.76
C ARG A 188 -6.17 15.90 3.56
N ALA A 189 -6.78 17.08 3.53
CA ALA A 189 -8.06 17.34 4.19
C ALA A 189 -9.17 16.43 3.64
N GLN A 190 -9.25 16.24 2.31
CA GLN A 190 -10.23 15.33 1.70
C GLN A 190 -10.03 13.88 2.14
N LEU A 191 -8.78 13.42 2.27
CA LEU A 191 -8.46 12.08 2.73
C LEU A 191 -8.86 11.89 4.21
N GLU A 192 -8.71 12.92 5.04
CA GLU A 192 -9.11 12.91 6.45
C GLU A 192 -10.63 12.85 6.64
N GLU A 193 -11.44 13.26 5.65
CA GLU A 193 -12.89 13.10 5.67
C GLU A 193 -13.39 11.69 5.28
N VAL A 194 -12.54 10.85 4.67
CA VAL A 194 -12.94 9.54 4.14
C VAL A 194 -13.56 8.63 5.20
N PRO A 195 -13.02 8.48 6.43
CA PRO A 195 -13.63 7.63 7.46
C PRO A 195 -15.09 7.99 7.76
N GLN A 196 -15.37 9.29 7.90
CA GLN A 196 -16.72 9.77 8.16
C GLN A 196 -17.67 9.47 7.00
N LYS A 197 -17.22 9.68 5.76
CA LYS A 197 -18.00 9.38 4.55
C LYS A 197 -18.30 7.88 4.44
N MET A 198 -17.33 7.03 4.74
CA MET A 198 -17.52 5.57 4.77
C MET A 198 -18.53 5.16 5.82
N THR A 199 -18.47 5.70 7.04
CA THR A 199 -19.45 5.46 8.10
C THR A 199 -20.86 5.84 7.66
N GLN A 200 -21.04 6.98 7.00
CA GLN A 200 -22.34 7.42 6.47
C GLN A 200 -22.88 6.46 5.41
N VAL A 201 -22.03 5.91 4.55
CA VAL A 201 -22.43 4.92 3.53
C VAL A 201 -22.90 3.62 4.20
N LEU A 202 -22.14 3.12 5.17
CA LEU A 202 -22.48 1.89 5.90
C LEU A 202 -23.80 2.03 6.69
N ALA A 203 -24.05 3.19 7.29
CA ALA A 203 -25.30 3.46 8.01
C ALA A 203 -26.56 3.44 7.14
N ARG A 204 -26.44 3.60 5.81
CA ARG A 204 -27.58 3.57 4.87
C ARG A 204 -27.95 2.16 4.41
N GLN A 205 -27.23 1.14 4.85
CA GLN A 205 -27.45 -0.25 4.43
C GLN A 205 -28.35 -1.03 5.43
N GLY A 206 -28.89 -0.36 6.44
CA GLY A 206 -29.83 -0.89 7.44
C GLY A 206 -31.29 -0.66 7.11
#